data_521a9d798860f3da425de3b8e5ec3ec5
#
_entry.id   521a9d798860f3da425de3b8e5ec3ec5
#
_cell.length_a   1.000
_cell.length_b   1.000
_cell.length_c   1.000
_cell.angle_alpha   90.00
_cell.angle_beta   90.00
_cell.angle_gamma   90.00
#
_symmetry.space_group_name_H-M   'P 1'
#
loop_
_entity.id
_entity.type
_entity.pdbx_description
1 polymer ?
#
loop_
_entity_poly.entity_id
_entity_poly.type
_entity_poly.pdbx_seq_one_letter_code
_entity_poly.pdbx_strand_id
1 'polypeptide(L)'
;MFLTSVVTLVIGAISCVSAAPAAASELMEMTPRDSCYGGGLYSSYWADYKNTRYSCGDGGHYHLSWGNGGNVVAGRGWKPASPRDVTYSGSWQCNGNCYLSVYGWTIDPLVEYYIVENYGTYNPSAGAQRRGQVTADGSIYDIYISTQHNQPSIRGTKTFNQYWSIRRDKRVGGTVSTGVHFNAWRSLGMPLGTYDYMIVATEGFRSSGSASITVS
;
A
#
# COMPACT_ATOMS: atom_id res chain seq x y z
N MET A 1 -39.97 41.97 -28.45
CA MET A 1 -39.71 41.70 -27.03
C MET A 1 -39.22 40.27 -26.97
N PHE A 2 -37.90 40.04 -27.12
CA PHE A 2 -37.30 38.73 -27.14
C PHE A 2 -36.63 38.48 -25.78
N LEU A 3 -37.10 37.48 -25.05
CA LEU A 3 -36.46 36.99 -23.83
C LEU A 3 -35.36 36.01 -24.22
N THR A 4 -34.14 36.38 -23.93
CA THR A 4 -32.96 35.51 -24.02
C THR A 4 -32.79 34.77 -22.68
N SER A 5 -33.07 33.46 -22.67
CA SER A 5 -32.78 32.61 -21.51
C SER A 5 -31.27 32.28 -21.49
N VAL A 6 -30.59 32.72 -20.45
CA VAL A 6 -29.21 32.34 -20.17
C VAL A 6 -29.23 31.01 -19.42
N VAL A 7 -28.76 29.95 -20.06
CA VAL A 7 -28.53 28.66 -19.40
C VAL A 7 -27.13 28.68 -18.76
N THR A 8 -27.10 28.76 -17.44
CA THR A 8 -25.84 28.67 -16.69
C THR A 8 -25.47 27.19 -16.54
N LEU A 9 -24.44 26.79 -17.26
CA LEU A 9 -23.85 25.43 -17.15
C LEU A 9 -22.99 25.38 -15.88
N VAL A 10 -23.47 24.70 -14.84
CA VAL A 10 -22.68 24.39 -13.64
C VAL A 10 -21.80 23.18 -13.97
N ILE A 11 -20.53 23.43 -14.26
CA ILE A 11 -19.52 22.37 -14.38
C ILE A 11 -19.14 21.98 -12.96
N GLY A 12 -19.71 20.88 -12.48
CA GLY A 12 -19.29 20.23 -11.24
C GLY A 12 -17.89 19.62 -11.42
N ALA A 13 -16.88 20.23 -10.81
CA ALA A 13 -15.56 19.63 -10.72
C ALA A 13 -15.64 18.39 -9.83
N ILE A 14 -15.55 17.21 -10.43
CA ILE A 14 -15.36 15.97 -9.69
C ILE A 14 -13.90 15.98 -9.21
N SER A 15 -13.70 16.32 -7.93
CA SER A 15 -12.41 16.20 -7.29
C SER A 15 -12.12 14.72 -7.07
N CYS A 16 -11.28 14.13 -7.90
CA CYS A 16 -10.68 12.82 -7.65
C CYS A 16 -9.81 12.95 -6.39
N VAL A 17 -10.32 12.48 -5.25
CA VAL A 17 -9.53 12.35 -4.03
C VAL A 17 -8.62 11.13 -4.22
N SER A 18 -7.44 11.38 -4.76
CA SER A 18 -6.33 10.43 -4.73
C SER A 18 -5.95 10.21 -3.26
N ALA A 19 -5.89 8.97 -2.81
CA ALA A 19 -5.33 8.61 -1.52
C ALA A 19 -3.80 8.71 -1.58
N ALA A 20 -3.29 9.95 -1.65
CA ALA A 20 -1.89 10.23 -1.52
C ALA A 20 -1.66 10.86 -0.14
N PRO A 21 -0.58 10.52 0.57
CA PRO A 21 -0.28 11.16 1.83
C PRO A 21 -0.12 12.67 1.62
N ALA A 22 -0.85 13.46 2.41
CA ALA A 22 -0.73 14.91 2.41
C ALA A 22 0.71 15.32 2.77
N ALA A 23 1.19 16.39 2.14
CA ALA A 23 2.51 16.94 2.40
C ALA A 23 2.78 17.08 3.90
N ALA A 24 3.72 16.30 4.43
CA ALA A 24 4.17 16.41 5.80
C ALA A 24 5.04 17.66 5.91
N SER A 25 4.60 18.63 6.68
CA SER A 25 5.48 19.61 7.29
C SER A 25 6.19 18.90 8.45
N GLU A 26 7.53 18.91 8.43
CA GLU A 26 8.48 18.30 9.36
C GLU A 26 8.64 16.77 9.21
N LEU A 27 9.82 16.39 8.76
CA LEU A 27 10.37 15.05 8.86
C LEU A 27 10.35 14.62 10.33
N MET A 28 9.31 13.91 10.76
CA MET A 28 9.42 13.14 11.99
C MET A 28 10.42 12.02 11.70
N GLU A 29 11.62 12.17 12.22
CA GLU A 29 12.63 11.15 12.25
C GLU A 29 11.99 9.85 12.75
N MET A 30 12.05 8.81 11.90
CA MET A 30 11.57 7.49 12.26
C MET A 30 12.43 6.97 13.39
N THR A 31 12.03 7.22 14.64
CA THR A 31 12.65 6.54 15.77
C THR A 31 12.15 5.08 15.75
N PRO A 32 13.02 4.12 15.43
CA PRO A 32 12.69 2.71 15.59
C PRO A 32 12.38 2.49 17.07
N ARG A 33 11.17 2.05 17.41
CA ARG A 33 10.95 1.54 18.77
C ARG A 33 11.71 0.22 18.89
N ASP A 34 12.54 0.10 19.92
CA ASP A 34 13.45 -1.02 20.18
C ASP A 34 12.81 -2.43 20.13
N SER A 35 11.49 -2.53 20.18
CA SER A 35 10.75 -3.78 20.14
C SER A 35 10.73 -4.48 18.78
N CYS A 36 11.24 -3.88 17.70
CA CYS A 36 11.24 -4.45 16.35
C CYS A 36 12.61 -4.98 15.88
N TYR A 37 13.61 -4.96 16.74
CA TYR A 37 14.93 -5.55 16.50
C TYR A 37 14.94 -7.00 16.99
N GLY A 38 14.50 -7.94 16.17
CA GLY A 38 14.51 -9.37 16.49
C GLY A 38 13.93 -10.22 15.38
N GLY A 39 14.35 -11.50 15.30
CA GLY A 39 13.76 -12.46 14.35
C GLY A 39 14.22 -12.34 12.89
N GLY A 40 15.28 -11.56 12.59
CA GLY A 40 15.91 -11.52 11.25
C GLY A 40 15.08 -10.85 10.15
N LEU A 41 13.85 -10.40 10.42
CA LEU A 41 13.02 -9.69 9.45
C LEU A 41 13.12 -8.17 9.61
N TYR A 42 13.15 -7.49 8.47
CA TYR A 42 13.06 -6.04 8.38
C TYR A 42 11.71 -5.56 8.91
N SER A 43 11.68 -4.42 9.57
CA SER A 43 10.47 -3.75 10.05
C SER A 43 10.39 -2.36 9.46
N SER A 44 9.22 -1.98 9.00
CA SER A 44 8.92 -0.61 8.55
C SER A 44 7.66 -0.12 9.24
N TYR A 45 7.74 1.11 9.76
CA TYR A 45 6.61 1.82 10.34
C TYR A 45 6.69 3.29 9.98
N TRP A 46 5.63 3.81 9.40
CA TRP A 46 5.46 5.22 9.08
C TRP A 46 4.04 5.67 9.42
N ALA A 47 3.89 6.85 10.00
CA ALA A 47 2.60 7.47 10.25
C ALA A 47 2.75 9.00 10.27
N ASP A 48 1.76 9.72 9.75
CA ASP A 48 1.70 11.19 9.76
C ASP A 48 0.86 11.75 10.93
N TYR A 49 0.48 10.87 11.88
CA TYR A 49 -0.31 11.23 13.07
C TYR A 49 0.00 10.31 14.25
N LYS A 50 -0.50 10.67 15.46
CA LYS A 50 -0.10 10.03 16.74
C LYS A 50 -0.98 8.88 17.19
N ASN A 51 -2.22 8.74 16.67
CA ASN A 51 -3.18 7.72 17.15
C ASN A 51 -2.92 6.35 16.52
N THR A 52 -1.69 5.89 16.64
CA THR A 52 -1.22 4.60 16.12
C THR A 52 -0.31 3.93 17.16
N ARG A 53 -0.38 2.60 17.22
CA ARG A 53 0.54 1.79 18.04
C ARG A 53 1.04 0.62 17.20
N TYR A 54 2.35 0.53 17.06
CA TYR A 54 3.02 -0.54 16.35
C TYR A 54 4.02 -1.23 17.27
N SER A 55 4.02 -2.55 17.25
CA SER A 55 4.99 -3.39 17.98
C SER A 55 5.28 -4.66 17.21
N CYS A 56 6.47 -5.23 17.44
CA CYS A 56 6.89 -6.50 16.87
C CYS A 56 7.02 -7.55 17.97
N GLY A 57 6.68 -8.80 17.61
CA GLY A 57 6.90 -10.00 18.40
C GLY A 57 7.88 -10.95 17.73
N ASP A 58 8.02 -12.14 18.29
CA ASP A 58 8.86 -13.19 17.76
C ASP A 58 8.36 -13.76 16.44
N GLY A 59 9.23 -14.47 15.70
CA GLY A 59 8.85 -15.24 14.51
C GLY A 59 8.20 -14.45 13.39
N GLY A 60 8.55 -13.15 13.23
CA GLY A 60 7.99 -12.31 12.17
C GLY A 60 6.66 -11.65 12.50
N HIS A 61 6.19 -11.79 13.73
CA HIS A 61 4.93 -11.20 14.18
C HIS A 61 5.02 -9.67 14.30
N TYR A 62 3.94 -8.97 13.92
CA TYR A 62 3.71 -7.58 14.28
C TYR A 62 2.26 -7.35 14.71
N HIS A 63 2.09 -6.34 15.55
CA HIS A 63 0.79 -5.80 15.90
C HIS A 63 0.73 -4.31 15.53
N LEU A 64 -0.36 -3.91 14.89
CA LEU A 64 -0.69 -2.52 14.59
C LEU A 64 -2.11 -2.25 15.04
N SER A 65 -2.32 -1.15 15.77
CA SER A 65 -3.64 -0.57 15.99
C SER A 65 -3.62 0.90 15.60
N TRP A 66 -4.70 1.35 14.98
CA TRP A 66 -4.83 2.74 14.54
C TRP A 66 -6.24 3.24 14.71
N GLY A 67 -6.36 4.53 15.04
CA GLY A 67 -7.64 5.25 15.10
C GLY A 67 -7.77 6.23 13.94
N ASN A 68 -8.91 6.90 13.87
CA ASN A 68 -9.11 7.93 12.84
C ASN A 68 -8.05 9.03 12.97
N GLY A 69 -7.47 9.43 11.84
CA GLY A 69 -6.42 10.42 11.78
C GLY A 69 -5.91 10.62 10.36
N GLY A 70 -4.61 10.52 10.20
CA GLY A 70 -3.93 10.61 8.91
C GLY A 70 -3.75 9.27 8.21
N ASN A 71 -2.53 9.00 7.79
CA ASN A 71 -2.11 7.76 7.16
C ASN A 71 -1.09 7.01 8.04
N VAL A 72 -1.17 5.69 8.06
CA VAL A 72 -0.20 4.78 8.68
C VAL A 72 0.07 3.62 7.74
N VAL A 73 1.35 3.25 7.61
CA VAL A 73 1.83 2.05 6.90
C VAL A 73 2.82 1.34 7.81
N ALA A 74 2.56 0.07 8.12
CA ALA A 74 3.45 -0.70 8.99
C ALA A 74 3.45 -2.18 8.63
N GLY A 75 4.57 -2.84 8.83
CA GLY A 75 4.68 -4.28 8.60
C GLY A 75 6.08 -4.82 8.75
N ARG A 76 6.21 -6.12 8.47
CA ARG A 76 7.48 -6.86 8.53
C ARG A 76 7.77 -7.61 7.22
N GLY A 77 9.06 -7.83 6.94
CA GLY A 77 9.51 -8.54 5.76
C GLY A 77 11.02 -8.47 5.55
N TRP A 78 11.49 -8.06 4.39
CA TRP A 78 12.90 -8.19 3.99
C TRP A 78 13.47 -6.90 3.41
N LYS A 79 14.72 -6.63 3.76
CA LYS A 79 15.56 -5.59 3.17
C LYS A 79 17.01 -6.11 3.07
N PRO A 80 17.61 -6.18 1.88
CA PRO A 80 16.99 -5.90 0.58
C PRO A 80 15.88 -6.91 0.23
N ALA A 81 14.97 -6.46 -0.62
CA ALA A 81 13.92 -7.33 -1.14
C ALA A 81 14.40 -8.15 -2.34
N SER A 82 13.67 -9.22 -2.63
CA SER A 82 13.81 -10.02 -3.85
C SER A 82 12.52 -10.77 -4.13
N PRO A 83 12.24 -11.18 -5.38
CA PRO A 83 11.13 -12.07 -5.68
C PRO A 83 11.19 -13.33 -4.82
N ARG A 84 10.09 -13.67 -4.14
CA ARG A 84 9.97 -14.84 -3.25
C ARG A 84 8.52 -15.18 -2.98
N ASP A 85 8.28 -16.33 -2.41
CA ASP A 85 7.01 -16.65 -1.78
C ASP A 85 6.99 -15.99 -0.39
N VAL A 86 5.92 -15.26 -0.10
CA VAL A 86 5.68 -14.58 1.17
C VAL A 86 4.49 -15.23 1.84
N THR A 87 4.74 -15.95 2.92
CA THR A 87 3.66 -16.55 3.71
C THR A 87 3.32 -15.63 4.88
N TYR A 88 2.04 -15.46 5.13
CA TYR A 88 1.56 -14.68 6.26
C TYR A 88 0.27 -15.27 6.82
N SER A 89 0.02 -15.01 8.11
CA SER A 89 -1.19 -15.42 8.81
C SER A 89 -1.52 -14.43 9.92
N GLY A 90 -2.74 -14.49 10.43
CA GLY A 90 -3.15 -13.67 11.57
C GLY A 90 -4.56 -13.12 11.47
N SER A 91 -4.80 -11.98 12.10
CA SER A 91 -6.07 -11.28 12.09
C SER A 91 -5.91 -9.85 11.60
N TRP A 92 -6.92 -9.37 10.86
CA TRP A 92 -6.94 -8.03 10.31
C TRP A 92 -8.36 -7.49 10.33
N GLN A 93 -8.54 -6.37 11.00
CA GLN A 93 -9.82 -5.68 11.12
C GLN A 93 -9.68 -4.26 10.60
N CYS A 94 -10.53 -3.88 9.68
CA CYS A 94 -10.52 -2.58 9.02
C CYS A 94 -11.90 -1.94 9.07
N ASN A 95 -11.97 -0.72 9.56
CA ASN A 95 -13.14 0.12 9.48
C ASN A 95 -12.82 1.37 8.66
N GLY A 96 -13.17 1.34 7.36
CA GLY A 96 -12.92 2.41 6.42
C GLY A 96 -11.92 2.08 5.33
N ASN A 97 -11.06 3.03 4.97
CA ASN A 97 -10.05 2.90 3.93
C ASN A 97 -8.75 2.31 4.51
N CYS A 98 -8.56 1.03 4.36
CA CYS A 98 -7.36 0.31 4.78
C CYS A 98 -7.02 -0.82 3.82
N TYR A 99 -5.74 -1.24 3.80
CA TYR A 99 -5.21 -2.29 2.93
C TYR A 99 -4.37 -3.27 3.73
N LEU A 100 -4.44 -4.56 3.34
CA LEU A 100 -3.50 -5.61 3.72
C LEU A 100 -2.81 -6.08 2.44
N SER A 101 -1.50 -5.93 2.35
CA SER A 101 -0.77 -6.16 1.10
C SER A 101 0.67 -6.63 1.33
N VAL A 102 1.23 -7.34 0.35
CA VAL A 102 2.68 -7.32 0.16
C VAL A 102 3.02 -6.00 -0.50
N TYR A 103 3.84 -5.21 0.16
CA TYR A 103 4.16 -3.82 -0.15
C TYR A 103 5.65 -3.60 -0.18
N GLY A 104 6.10 -2.73 -1.06
CA GLY A 104 7.50 -2.35 -1.09
C GLY A 104 7.84 -1.32 -2.16
N TRP A 105 9.15 -1.15 -2.36
CA TRP A 105 9.71 -0.16 -3.25
C TRP A 105 10.82 -0.74 -4.13
N THR A 106 10.93 -0.18 -5.34
CA THR A 106 12.13 -0.33 -6.18
C THR A 106 12.77 1.02 -6.44
N ILE A 107 14.06 0.99 -6.87
CA ILE A 107 14.86 2.17 -7.20
C ILE A 107 15.35 2.00 -8.64
N ASP A 108 15.28 3.07 -9.42
CA ASP A 108 15.74 3.11 -10.83
C ASP A 108 15.06 2.05 -11.73
N PRO A 109 13.75 2.16 -12.00
CA PRO A 109 12.86 3.27 -11.65
C PRO A 109 12.33 3.21 -10.23
N LEU A 110 12.03 4.38 -9.67
CA LEU A 110 11.37 4.50 -8.38
C LEU A 110 9.90 4.09 -8.54
N VAL A 111 9.53 2.98 -7.94
CA VAL A 111 8.17 2.42 -7.97
C VAL A 111 7.77 2.00 -6.57
N GLU A 112 6.60 2.41 -6.18
CA GLU A 112 5.89 1.88 -5.01
C GLU A 112 4.95 0.77 -5.48
N TYR A 113 5.03 -0.43 -4.89
CA TYR A 113 4.23 -1.54 -5.36
C TYR A 113 3.40 -2.20 -4.25
N TYR A 114 2.21 -2.67 -4.66
CA TYR A 114 1.23 -3.32 -3.80
C TYR A 114 0.69 -4.59 -4.46
N ILE A 115 0.78 -5.72 -3.76
CA ILE A 115 -0.01 -6.92 -4.04
C ILE A 115 -1.05 -6.98 -2.93
N VAL A 116 -2.25 -6.49 -3.21
CA VAL A 116 -3.31 -6.30 -2.23
C VAL A 116 -4.10 -7.58 -2.04
N GLU A 117 -4.06 -8.11 -0.83
CA GLU A 117 -4.75 -9.33 -0.43
C GLU A 117 -6.15 -9.05 0.15
N ASN A 118 -6.28 -7.88 0.82
CA ASN A 118 -7.54 -7.43 1.38
C ASN A 118 -7.59 -5.89 1.43
N TYR A 119 -8.80 -5.34 1.40
CA TYR A 119 -9.04 -3.91 1.60
C TYR A 119 -10.42 -3.67 2.21
N GLY A 120 -10.58 -2.56 2.90
CA GLY A 120 -11.82 -2.17 3.56
C GLY A 120 -12.89 -1.67 2.59
N THR A 121 -13.42 -0.50 2.84
CA THR A 121 -14.54 0.07 2.06
C THR A 121 -14.11 0.73 0.75
N TYR A 122 -12.82 1.04 0.58
CA TYR A 122 -12.27 1.69 -0.60
C TYR A 122 -11.30 0.76 -1.33
N ASN A 123 -11.55 0.55 -2.63
CA ASN A 123 -10.62 -0.18 -3.48
C ASN A 123 -9.44 0.74 -3.84
N PRO A 124 -8.18 0.41 -3.46
CA PRO A 124 -7.04 1.29 -3.67
C PRO A 124 -6.73 1.59 -5.14
N SER A 125 -7.18 0.74 -6.07
CA SER A 125 -7.01 0.98 -7.51
C SER A 125 -8.05 1.94 -8.10
N ALA A 126 -8.98 2.49 -7.31
CA ALA A 126 -9.97 3.45 -7.81
C ALA A 126 -9.27 4.66 -8.42
N GLY A 127 -9.61 4.99 -9.67
CA GLY A 127 -8.97 6.05 -10.45
C GLY A 127 -7.64 5.68 -11.11
N ALA A 128 -7.08 4.50 -10.83
CA ALA A 128 -5.88 4.00 -11.51
C ALA A 128 -6.19 3.41 -12.89
N GLN A 129 -5.22 3.45 -13.80
CA GLN A 129 -5.34 2.86 -15.11
C GLN A 129 -5.20 1.34 -15.04
N ARG A 130 -6.23 0.61 -15.47
CA ARG A 130 -6.16 -0.84 -15.61
C ARG A 130 -5.18 -1.24 -16.72
N ARG A 131 -4.28 -2.20 -16.42
CA ARG A 131 -3.26 -2.70 -17.35
C ARG A 131 -3.52 -4.15 -17.77
N GLY A 132 -4.15 -4.96 -16.92
CA GLY A 132 -4.39 -6.37 -17.19
C GLY A 132 -4.86 -7.13 -15.97
N GLN A 133 -4.50 -8.40 -15.93
CA GLN A 133 -4.75 -9.29 -14.78
C GLN A 133 -3.72 -10.41 -14.75
N VAL A 134 -3.57 -11.04 -13.61
CA VAL A 134 -2.78 -12.26 -13.41
C VAL A 134 -3.53 -13.23 -12.51
N THR A 135 -3.44 -14.53 -12.81
CA THR A 135 -3.92 -15.60 -11.93
C THR A 135 -2.74 -16.08 -11.09
N ALA A 136 -2.85 -15.97 -9.79
CA ALA A 136 -1.85 -16.40 -8.81
C ALA A 136 -2.52 -16.83 -7.51
N ASP A 137 -1.93 -17.76 -6.80
CA ASP A 137 -2.27 -18.10 -5.41
C ASP A 137 -3.77 -18.34 -5.20
N GLY A 138 -4.40 -19.02 -6.17
CA GLY A 138 -5.82 -19.42 -6.14
C GLY A 138 -6.84 -18.31 -6.39
N SER A 139 -6.42 -17.15 -6.93
CA SER A 139 -7.34 -16.07 -7.32
C SER A 139 -6.87 -15.33 -8.57
N ILE A 140 -7.72 -14.47 -9.10
CA ILE A 140 -7.37 -13.48 -10.11
C ILE A 140 -7.02 -12.18 -9.39
N TYR A 141 -5.95 -11.52 -9.84
CA TYR A 141 -5.58 -10.18 -9.43
C TYR A 141 -5.70 -9.24 -10.63
N ASP A 142 -6.48 -8.19 -10.48
CA ASP A 142 -6.54 -7.11 -11.48
C ASP A 142 -5.33 -6.19 -11.30
N ILE A 143 -4.68 -5.84 -12.42
CA ILE A 143 -3.44 -5.06 -12.44
C ILE A 143 -3.73 -3.63 -12.87
N TYR A 144 -3.18 -2.66 -12.10
CA TYR A 144 -3.35 -1.23 -12.35
C TYR A 144 -2.03 -0.48 -12.16
N ILE A 145 -1.97 0.71 -12.76
CA ILE A 145 -0.90 1.70 -12.58
C ILE A 145 -1.51 3.06 -12.28
N SER A 146 -0.90 3.78 -11.34
CA SER A 146 -1.14 5.19 -11.10
C SER A 146 0.18 5.94 -10.96
N THR A 147 0.19 7.26 -11.15
CA THR A 147 1.36 8.09 -10.95
C THR A 147 1.10 9.06 -9.80
N GLN A 148 2.02 9.09 -8.86
CA GLN A 148 2.05 10.04 -7.77
C GLN A 148 2.96 11.21 -8.13
N HIS A 149 2.46 12.42 -7.99
CA HIS A 149 3.20 13.64 -8.32
C HIS A 149 3.60 14.38 -7.05
N ASN A 150 4.91 14.61 -6.86
CA ASN A 150 5.45 15.36 -5.74
C ASN A 150 4.97 14.81 -4.37
N GLN A 151 5.00 13.48 -4.21
CA GLN A 151 4.59 12.81 -2.98
C GLN A 151 5.78 12.28 -2.20
N PRO A 152 5.64 12.09 -0.87
CA PRO A 152 6.64 11.42 -0.04
C PRO A 152 7.01 10.04 -0.58
N SER A 153 8.28 9.71 -0.59
CA SER A 153 8.82 8.43 -1.01
C SER A 153 10.05 8.05 -0.18
N ILE A 154 10.58 6.85 -0.41
CA ILE A 154 11.87 6.43 0.19
C ILE A 154 13.09 7.25 -0.29
N ARG A 155 12.89 8.15 -1.24
CA ARG A 155 13.90 9.08 -1.80
C ARG A 155 13.49 10.55 -1.62
N GLY A 156 12.75 10.86 -0.54
CA GLY A 156 12.18 12.18 -0.32
C GLY A 156 10.97 12.44 -1.23
N THR A 157 10.59 13.70 -1.41
CA THR A 157 9.47 14.07 -2.29
C THR A 157 9.83 13.84 -3.75
N LYS A 158 9.08 12.97 -4.43
CA LYS A 158 9.33 12.54 -5.82
C LYS A 158 8.02 12.36 -6.60
N THR A 159 8.14 12.29 -7.90
CA THR A 159 7.13 11.71 -8.79
C THR A 159 7.51 10.27 -9.09
N PHE A 160 6.59 9.35 -8.88
CA PHE A 160 6.82 7.91 -9.06
C PHE A 160 5.53 7.19 -9.46
N ASN A 161 5.68 5.99 -10.00
CA ASN A 161 4.54 5.13 -10.29
C ASN A 161 4.20 4.23 -9.09
N GLN A 162 2.90 3.98 -8.93
CA GLN A 162 2.38 2.93 -8.06
C GLN A 162 1.88 1.77 -8.92
N TYR A 163 2.32 0.55 -8.62
CA TYR A 163 1.86 -0.67 -9.26
C TYR A 163 0.99 -1.45 -8.30
N TRP A 164 -0.18 -1.87 -8.80
CA TRP A 164 -1.19 -2.54 -8.02
C TRP A 164 -1.53 -3.88 -8.62
N SER A 165 -1.57 -4.93 -7.80
CA SER A 165 -2.26 -6.18 -8.07
C SER A 165 -3.34 -6.35 -7.02
N ILE A 166 -4.61 -6.30 -7.40
CA ILE A 166 -5.77 -6.32 -6.49
C ILE A 166 -6.43 -7.69 -6.56
N ARG A 167 -6.35 -8.46 -5.46
CA ARG A 167 -6.98 -9.76 -5.33
C ARG A 167 -8.50 -9.65 -5.36
N ARG A 168 -9.16 -10.44 -6.21
CA ARG A 168 -10.63 -10.46 -6.28
C ARG A 168 -11.24 -11.18 -5.08
N ASP A 169 -10.71 -12.35 -4.73
CA ASP A 169 -11.17 -13.16 -3.59
C ASP A 169 -10.35 -12.78 -2.37
N LYS A 170 -10.76 -11.71 -1.67
CA LYS A 170 -10.06 -11.15 -0.51
C LYS A 170 -9.78 -12.21 0.55
N ARG A 171 -8.60 -12.14 1.17
CA ARG A 171 -8.22 -13.06 2.25
C ARG A 171 -7.39 -12.38 3.33
N VAL A 172 -7.29 -13.04 4.47
CA VAL A 172 -6.31 -12.75 5.53
C VAL A 172 -5.55 -14.03 5.79
N GLY A 173 -4.30 -14.09 5.35
CA GLY A 173 -3.44 -15.27 5.43
C GLY A 173 -3.32 -16.05 4.11
N GLY A 174 -2.19 -16.71 3.95
CA GLY A 174 -1.81 -17.50 2.78
C GLY A 174 -0.40 -17.18 2.31
N THR A 175 -0.05 -17.71 1.14
CA THR A 175 1.22 -17.45 0.48
C THR A 175 1.00 -16.59 -0.77
N VAL A 176 1.85 -15.60 -0.97
CA VAL A 176 1.86 -14.71 -2.13
C VAL A 176 3.13 -14.96 -2.92
N SER A 177 3.00 -15.48 -4.13
CA SER A 177 4.10 -15.73 -5.06
C SER A 177 4.50 -14.45 -5.79
N THR A 178 5.29 -13.59 -5.14
CA THR A 178 5.59 -12.22 -5.62
C THR A 178 6.24 -12.19 -6.98
N GLY A 179 7.04 -13.20 -7.31
CA GLY A 179 7.67 -13.34 -8.62
C GLY A 179 6.67 -13.43 -9.78
N VAL A 180 5.50 -14.04 -9.57
CA VAL A 180 4.42 -14.12 -10.56
C VAL A 180 3.88 -12.72 -10.88
N HIS A 181 3.64 -11.90 -9.86
CA HIS A 181 3.17 -10.53 -10.01
C HIS A 181 4.21 -9.64 -10.69
N PHE A 182 5.47 -9.73 -10.26
CA PHE A 182 6.56 -8.93 -10.83
C PHE A 182 6.80 -9.26 -12.32
N ASN A 183 6.69 -10.52 -12.70
CA ASN A 183 6.78 -10.95 -14.10
C ASN A 183 5.56 -10.46 -14.91
N ALA A 184 4.34 -10.54 -14.34
CA ALA A 184 3.14 -10.02 -14.98
C ALA A 184 3.24 -8.50 -15.21
N TRP A 185 3.71 -7.72 -14.24
CA TRP A 185 3.92 -6.29 -14.41
C TRP A 185 4.93 -5.99 -15.52
N ARG A 186 6.08 -6.67 -15.56
CA ARG A 186 7.07 -6.50 -16.64
C ARG A 186 6.49 -6.81 -18.01
N SER A 187 5.72 -7.89 -18.15
CA SER A 187 5.09 -8.27 -19.42
C SER A 187 4.05 -7.25 -19.90
N LEU A 188 3.49 -6.46 -19.00
CA LEU A 188 2.55 -5.37 -19.29
C LEU A 188 3.23 -4.00 -19.51
N GLY A 189 4.57 -3.98 -19.66
CA GLY A 189 5.34 -2.75 -19.85
C GLY A 189 5.43 -1.88 -18.57
N MET A 190 5.38 -2.51 -17.42
CA MET A 190 5.51 -1.90 -16.08
C MET A 190 6.86 -2.34 -15.46
N PRO A 191 7.99 -1.71 -15.83
CA PRO A 191 9.31 -2.15 -15.38
C PRO A 191 9.51 -1.87 -13.88
N LEU A 192 10.18 -2.80 -13.21
CA LEU A 192 10.64 -2.66 -11.83
C LEU A 192 12.15 -2.44 -11.82
N GLY A 193 12.62 -1.59 -10.93
CA GLY A 193 14.03 -1.35 -10.66
C GLY A 193 14.64 -2.34 -9.67
N THR A 194 15.73 -1.91 -9.03
CA THR A 194 16.36 -2.65 -7.93
C THR A 194 15.43 -2.63 -6.72
N TYR A 195 15.16 -3.80 -6.16
CA TYR A 195 14.28 -3.93 -4.99
C TYR A 195 14.94 -3.35 -3.73
N ASP A 196 14.27 -2.39 -3.08
CA ASP A 196 14.75 -1.82 -1.81
C ASP A 196 14.26 -2.68 -0.64
N TYR A 197 12.97 -2.63 -0.30
CA TYR A 197 12.39 -3.50 0.71
C TYR A 197 11.02 -4.06 0.29
N MET A 198 10.59 -5.09 0.99
CA MET A 198 9.28 -5.74 0.85
C MET A 198 8.79 -6.19 2.21
N ILE A 199 7.55 -5.87 2.56
CA ILE A 199 6.92 -6.25 3.82
C ILE A 199 5.49 -6.73 3.57
N VAL A 200 4.96 -7.53 4.47
CA VAL A 200 3.51 -7.66 4.60
C VAL A 200 3.04 -6.47 5.42
N ALA A 201 2.36 -5.55 4.76
CA ALA A 201 1.95 -4.27 5.33
C ALA A 201 0.46 -4.22 5.63
N THR A 202 0.14 -3.55 6.73
CA THR A 202 -1.17 -2.95 6.98
C THR A 202 -1.06 -1.46 6.75
N GLU A 203 -1.94 -0.92 5.91
CA GLU A 203 -2.09 0.52 5.70
C GLU A 203 -3.47 0.97 6.13
N GLY A 204 -3.57 2.15 6.76
CA GLY A 204 -4.83 2.78 7.12
C GLY A 204 -4.82 4.27 6.82
N PHE A 205 -5.81 4.75 6.06
CA PHE A 205 -5.94 6.16 5.68
C PHE A 205 -7.28 6.72 6.17
N ARG A 206 -7.24 7.66 7.13
CA ARG A 206 -8.44 8.28 7.74
C ARG A 206 -9.48 7.22 8.15
N SER A 207 -9.00 6.15 8.74
CA SER A 207 -9.75 4.96 9.10
C SER A 207 -9.35 4.48 10.49
N SER A 208 -9.91 3.37 10.93
CA SER A 208 -9.52 2.73 12.19
C SER A 208 -9.47 1.21 12.03
N GLY A 209 -8.69 0.56 12.87
CA GLY A 209 -8.59 -0.88 12.83
C GLY A 209 -7.45 -1.46 13.66
N SER A 210 -7.23 -2.76 13.45
CA SER A 210 -6.14 -3.50 14.07
C SER A 210 -5.65 -4.63 13.18
N ALA A 211 -4.37 -4.93 13.27
CA ALA A 211 -3.73 -6.06 12.63
C ALA A 211 -2.84 -6.78 13.63
N SER A 212 -2.86 -8.11 13.58
CA SER A 212 -1.95 -8.99 14.29
C SER A 212 -1.51 -10.05 13.29
N ILE A 213 -0.36 -9.85 12.67
CA ILE A 213 0.11 -10.60 11.50
C ILE A 213 1.47 -11.22 11.79
N THR A 214 1.63 -12.47 11.41
CA THR A 214 2.91 -13.18 11.40
C THR A 214 3.35 -13.40 9.96
N VAL A 215 4.61 -13.09 9.65
CA VAL A 215 5.23 -13.17 8.33
C VAL A 215 6.36 -14.19 8.35
N SER A 216 6.41 -15.06 7.34
CA SER A 216 7.45 -16.08 7.18
C SER A 216 7.82 -16.31 5.71
#